data_98aa3ba8bcf51ee410f7196fea7b8963
#
_entry.id   98aa3ba8bcf51ee410f7196fea7b8963
#
_cell.length_a   1.000
_cell.length_b   1.000
_cell.length_c   1.000
_cell.angle_alpha   90.00
_cell.angle_beta   90.00
_cell.angle_gamma   90.00
#
_symmetry.space_group_name_H-M   'P 1'
#
loop_
_entity.id
_entity.type
_entity.pdbx_description
1 polymer ?
#
loop_
_entity_poly.entity_id
_entity_poly.type
_entity_poly.pdbx_seq_one_letter_code
_entity_poly.pdbx_strand_id
1 'polypeptide(L)'
;MKLITIIFSILLSTSLFSQVKKEVENGVWVTFPNTPIYQTEQGARQYITQTDNAIFMAIIADIPRRAEYLMAEKNFSETEKKEVAESFLNHFIQGALANSESESEIQSIKRGKFYGKKYSFSAINPMNGEVTNRGNVILFVRGRAVSFQCILMNDSQKAYTEKNTFLSSISVKQ
;
A
#
# COMPACT_ATOMS: atom_id res chain seq x y z
N MET A 1 47.75 -12.33 41.58
CA MET A 1 46.41 -11.75 41.38
C MET A 1 46.12 -11.82 39.87
N LYS A 2 45.20 -12.70 39.42
CA LYS A 2 44.80 -12.80 38.02
C LYS A 2 43.57 -11.94 37.83
N LEU A 3 43.69 -10.92 36.96
CA LEU A 3 42.58 -10.05 36.55
C LEU A 3 41.73 -10.81 35.54
N ILE A 4 40.52 -11.17 35.94
CA ILE A 4 39.51 -11.78 35.04
C ILE A 4 38.78 -10.62 34.35
N THR A 5 39.10 -10.38 33.09
CA THR A 5 38.38 -9.46 32.22
C THR A 5 37.09 -10.13 31.76
N ILE A 6 35.97 -9.77 32.37
CA ILE A 6 34.64 -10.20 31.93
C ILE A 6 34.27 -9.36 30.69
N ILE A 7 34.37 -9.94 29.51
CA ILE A 7 33.85 -9.37 28.28
C ILE A 7 32.34 -9.56 28.34
N PHE A 8 31.61 -8.49 28.66
CA PHE A 8 30.16 -8.45 28.58
C PHE A 8 29.77 -8.29 27.09
N SER A 9 29.59 -9.42 26.44
CA SER A 9 29.01 -9.43 25.07
C SER A 9 27.56 -8.98 25.17
N ILE A 10 27.30 -7.69 24.91
CA ILE A 10 25.95 -7.18 24.68
C ILE A 10 25.50 -7.77 23.33
N LEU A 11 24.80 -8.88 23.41
CA LEU A 11 23.95 -9.35 22.30
C LEU A 11 22.84 -8.31 22.11
N LEU A 12 23.09 -7.32 21.26
CA LEU A 12 22.05 -6.53 20.66
C LEU A 12 21.18 -7.49 19.85
N SER A 13 20.12 -7.99 20.47
CA SER A 13 19.01 -8.62 19.77
C SER A 13 18.32 -7.55 18.93
N THR A 14 18.91 -7.25 17.78
CA THR A 14 18.15 -6.61 16.70
C THR A 14 17.07 -7.62 16.33
N SER A 15 15.85 -7.34 16.75
CA SER A 15 14.67 -7.99 16.21
C SER A 15 14.71 -7.71 14.70
N LEU A 16 15.26 -8.67 13.95
CA LEU A 16 15.21 -8.70 12.50
C LEU A 16 13.73 -8.82 12.13
N PHE A 17 13.05 -7.68 11.98
CA PHE A 17 11.79 -7.66 11.27
C PHE A 17 12.08 -8.25 9.89
N SER A 18 11.61 -9.47 9.68
CA SER A 18 11.76 -10.17 8.41
C SER A 18 10.89 -9.48 7.37
N GLN A 19 11.43 -8.42 6.77
CA GLN A 19 10.76 -7.75 5.67
C GLN A 19 10.55 -8.73 4.52
N VAL A 20 9.30 -8.87 4.08
CA VAL A 20 8.91 -9.81 3.02
C VAL A 20 8.55 -9.02 1.77
N LYS A 21 9.40 -9.12 0.75
CA LYS A 21 9.10 -8.57 -0.58
C LYS A 21 8.14 -9.51 -1.32
N LYS A 22 6.98 -9.01 -1.70
CA LYS A 22 5.91 -9.78 -2.33
C LYS A 22 5.53 -9.19 -3.69
N GLU A 23 5.42 -10.03 -4.69
CA GLU A 23 4.73 -9.72 -5.92
C GLU A 23 3.23 -9.86 -5.69
N VAL A 24 2.49 -8.75 -5.73
CA VAL A 24 1.05 -8.72 -5.45
C VAL A 24 0.21 -8.76 -6.73
N GLU A 25 0.79 -8.23 -7.81
CA GLU A 25 0.25 -8.32 -9.17
C GLU A 25 1.43 -8.43 -10.14
N ASN A 26 1.22 -9.00 -11.33
CA ASN A 26 2.28 -9.25 -12.31
C ASN A 26 3.15 -8.00 -12.56
N GLY A 27 4.41 -8.07 -12.12
CA GLY A 27 5.39 -6.99 -12.18
C GLY A 27 5.24 -5.91 -11.11
N VAL A 28 4.26 -5.99 -10.19
CA VAL A 28 4.05 -5.01 -9.11
C VAL A 28 4.42 -5.64 -7.76
N TRP A 29 5.38 -5.04 -7.09
CA TRP A 29 5.98 -5.54 -5.85
C TRP A 29 5.83 -4.53 -4.72
N VAL A 30 5.75 -5.04 -3.50
CA VAL A 30 5.80 -4.25 -2.27
C VAL A 30 6.53 -5.04 -1.19
N THR A 31 7.14 -4.34 -0.23
CA THR A 31 7.80 -4.96 0.93
C THR A 31 6.94 -4.79 2.16
N PHE A 32 6.43 -5.89 2.70
CA PHE A 32 5.69 -5.94 3.95
C PHE A 32 6.64 -6.03 5.15
N PRO A 33 6.27 -5.50 6.32
CA PRO A 33 7.09 -5.62 7.54
C PRO A 33 7.18 -7.06 8.06
N ASN A 34 6.17 -7.89 7.78
CA ASN A 34 6.09 -9.31 8.15
C ASN A 34 5.44 -10.09 7.01
N THR A 35 5.41 -11.42 7.10
CA THR A 35 4.71 -12.28 6.12
C THR A 35 3.22 -11.94 6.08
N PRO A 36 2.68 -11.46 4.94
CA PRO A 36 1.27 -11.14 4.84
C PRO A 36 0.41 -12.39 4.71
N ILE A 37 -0.77 -12.35 5.31
CA ILE A 37 -1.85 -13.32 5.07
C ILE A 37 -2.49 -12.97 3.73
N TYR A 38 -2.70 -13.99 2.91
CA TYR A 38 -3.45 -13.86 1.65
C TYR A 38 -4.89 -14.34 1.84
N GLN A 39 -5.83 -13.53 1.34
CA GLN A 39 -7.25 -13.90 1.29
C GLN A 39 -7.93 -13.31 0.05
N THR A 40 -9.11 -13.83 -0.25
CA THR A 40 -9.98 -13.27 -1.29
C THR A 40 -11.31 -12.90 -0.65
N GLU A 41 -11.72 -11.66 -0.81
CA GLU A 41 -12.96 -11.15 -0.26
C GLU A 41 -13.68 -10.29 -1.32
N GLN A 42 -14.98 -10.54 -1.53
CA GLN A 42 -15.81 -9.85 -2.53
C GLN A 42 -15.15 -9.75 -3.93
N GLY A 43 -14.42 -10.77 -4.34
CA GLY A 43 -13.74 -10.82 -5.63
C GLY A 43 -12.39 -10.08 -5.68
N ALA A 44 -12.00 -9.40 -4.62
CA ALA A 44 -10.68 -8.78 -4.50
C ALA A 44 -9.69 -9.70 -3.80
N ARG A 45 -8.47 -9.75 -4.31
CA ARG A 45 -7.32 -10.42 -3.65
C ARG A 45 -6.71 -9.45 -2.65
N GLN A 46 -6.42 -9.94 -1.46
CA GLN A 46 -5.88 -9.11 -0.37
C GLN A 46 -4.64 -9.77 0.24
N TYR A 47 -3.63 -8.96 0.51
CA TYR A 47 -2.46 -9.30 1.31
C TYR A 47 -2.46 -8.37 2.51
N ILE A 48 -2.52 -8.94 3.72
CA ILE A 48 -2.68 -8.16 4.96
C ILE A 48 -1.65 -8.60 5.98
N THR A 49 -1.00 -7.65 6.62
CA THR A 49 -0.17 -7.89 7.80
C THR A 49 -0.25 -6.70 8.75
N GLN A 50 0.19 -6.88 9.98
CA GLN A 50 0.18 -5.82 10.99
C GLN A 50 1.44 -5.86 11.84
N THR A 51 1.74 -4.71 12.44
CA THR A 51 2.67 -4.54 13.56
C THR A 51 1.90 -3.93 14.73
N ASP A 52 2.57 -3.64 15.84
CA ASP A 52 1.97 -2.88 16.96
C ASP A 52 1.62 -1.44 16.57
N ASN A 53 2.14 -0.94 15.45
CA ASN A 53 2.03 0.46 15.05
C ASN A 53 1.08 0.70 13.87
N ALA A 54 0.88 -0.29 13.00
CA ALA A 54 0.09 -0.10 11.79
C ALA A 54 -0.39 -1.43 11.17
N ILE A 55 -1.47 -1.33 10.40
CA ILE A 55 -1.98 -2.38 9.51
C ILE A 55 -1.57 -2.04 8.07
N PHE A 56 -1.04 -3.01 7.34
CA PHE A 56 -0.56 -2.88 5.97
C PHE A 56 -1.35 -3.81 5.05
N MET A 57 -1.85 -3.26 3.96
CA MET A 57 -2.67 -3.99 3.01
C MET A 57 -2.25 -3.72 1.57
N ALA A 58 -2.30 -4.77 0.74
CA ALA A 58 -2.34 -4.62 -0.71
C ALA A 58 -3.62 -5.30 -1.21
N ILE A 59 -4.47 -4.54 -1.89
CA ILE A 59 -5.79 -4.98 -2.38
C ILE A 59 -5.79 -4.88 -3.88
N ILE A 60 -6.13 -5.97 -4.56
CA ILE A 60 -6.17 -6.06 -6.02
C ILE A 60 -7.59 -6.41 -6.45
N ALA A 61 -8.25 -5.49 -7.13
CA ALA A 61 -9.60 -5.65 -7.63
C ALA A 61 -9.66 -5.41 -9.14
N ASP A 62 -10.41 -6.23 -9.85
CA ASP A 62 -10.70 -6.01 -11.26
C ASP A 62 -11.66 -4.82 -11.40
N ILE A 63 -11.46 -3.98 -12.43
CA ILE A 63 -12.46 -2.98 -12.79
C ILE A 63 -13.69 -3.67 -13.44
N PRO A 64 -14.86 -3.06 -13.38
CA PRO A 64 -16.00 -3.53 -14.16
C PRO A 64 -15.63 -3.65 -15.65
N ARG A 65 -16.06 -4.74 -16.31
CA ARG A 65 -15.81 -4.99 -17.75
C ARG A 65 -14.31 -5.03 -18.12
N ARG A 66 -13.46 -5.54 -17.21
CA ARG A 66 -12.01 -5.61 -17.41
C ARG A 66 -11.61 -6.29 -18.74
N ALA A 67 -12.32 -7.35 -19.15
CA ALA A 67 -12.02 -8.04 -20.40
C ALA A 67 -12.15 -7.13 -21.61
N GLU A 68 -13.19 -6.30 -21.66
CA GLU A 68 -13.41 -5.32 -22.72
C GLU A 68 -12.34 -4.22 -22.71
N TYR A 69 -11.99 -3.74 -21.51
CA TYR A 69 -10.89 -2.79 -21.35
C TYR A 69 -9.59 -3.35 -21.95
N LEU A 70 -9.21 -4.60 -21.66
CA LEU A 70 -7.98 -5.21 -22.14
C LEU A 70 -7.95 -5.39 -23.66
N MET A 71 -9.12 -5.58 -24.29
CA MET A 71 -9.22 -5.61 -25.76
C MET A 71 -9.03 -4.22 -26.37
N ALA A 72 -9.63 -3.20 -25.76
CA ALA A 72 -9.55 -1.82 -26.22
C ALA A 72 -8.17 -1.18 -25.97
N GLU A 73 -7.53 -1.48 -24.82
CA GLU A 73 -6.23 -0.92 -24.41
C GLU A 73 -5.12 -1.11 -25.45
N LYS A 74 -5.21 -2.18 -26.25
CA LYS A 74 -4.23 -2.47 -27.31
C LYS A 74 -4.15 -1.36 -28.37
N ASN A 75 -5.25 -0.64 -28.56
CA ASN A 75 -5.37 0.43 -29.55
C ASN A 75 -5.25 1.84 -28.94
N PHE A 76 -5.11 1.95 -27.61
CA PHE A 76 -5.00 3.23 -26.93
C PHE A 76 -3.62 3.85 -27.12
N SER A 77 -3.58 5.12 -27.44
CA SER A 77 -2.40 5.98 -27.28
C SER A 77 -2.02 6.11 -25.80
N GLU A 78 -0.81 6.56 -25.53
CA GLU A 78 -0.38 6.81 -24.13
C GLU A 78 -1.22 7.90 -23.45
N THR A 79 -1.75 8.87 -24.20
CA THR A 79 -2.67 9.89 -23.68
C THR A 79 -3.99 9.26 -23.25
N GLU A 80 -4.61 8.44 -24.08
CA GLU A 80 -5.86 7.76 -23.77
C GLU A 80 -5.70 6.81 -22.58
N LYS A 81 -4.60 6.06 -22.50
CA LYS A 81 -4.30 5.21 -21.33
C LYS A 81 -4.22 6.03 -20.04
N LYS A 82 -3.60 7.21 -20.11
CA LYS A 82 -3.51 8.12 -18.97
C LYS A 82 -4.90 8.62 -18.56
N GLU A 83 -5.69 9.11 -19.50
CA GLU A 83 -7.03 9.66 -19.26
C GLU A 83 -7.96 8.62 -18.64
N VAL A 84 -7.99 7.40 -19.19
CA VAL A 84 -8.77 6.28 -18.64
C VAL A 84 -8.31 5.96 -17.21
N ALA A 85 -7.01 5.85 -16.97
CA ALA A 85 -6.47 5.58 -15.64
C ALA A 85 -6.84 6.69 -14.65
N GLU A 86 -6.66 7.96 -15.02
CA GLU A 86 -6.97 9.10 -14.15
C GLU A 86 -8.47 9.19 -13.84
N SER A 87 -9.33 9.00 -14.84
CA SER A 87 -10.79 8.99 -14.64
C SER A 87 -11.20 7.91 -13.63
N PHE A 88 -10.71 6.68 -13.82
CA PHE A 88 -10.99 5.58 -12.90
C PHE A 88 -10.48 5.87 -11.48
N LEU A 89 -9.22 6.29 -11.36
CA LEU A 89 -8.57 6.56 -10.07
C LEU A 89 -9.28 7.68 -9.31
N ASN A 90 -9.74 8.73 -9.99
CA ASN A 90 -10.48 9.83 -9.36
C ASN A 90 -11.80 9.33 -8.76
N HIS A 91 -12.58 8.52 -9.51
CA HIS A 91 -13.82 7.93 -8.98
C HIS A 91 -13.56 7.01 -7.79
N PHE A 92 -12.51 6.18 -7.86
CA PHE A 92 -12.14 5.29 -6.77
C PHE A 92 -11.81 6.07 -5.48
N ILE A 93 -11.02 7.15 -5.61
CA ILE A 93 -10.62 7.97 -4.46
C ILE A 93 -11.81 8.72 -3.88
N GLN A 94 -12.72 9.26 -4.71
CA GLN A 94 -13.94 9.89 -4.22
C GLN A 94 -14.74 8.95 -3.32
N GLY A 95 -14.90 7.68 -3.72
CA GLY A 95 -15.54 6.67 -2.88
C GLY A 95 -14.79 6.38 -1.58
N ALA A 96 -13.46 6.31 -1.64
CA ALA A 96 -12.62 6.07 -0.45
C ALA A 96 -12.64 7.24 0.55
N LEU A 97 -12.80 8.47 0.05
CA LEU A 97 -12.84 9.69 0.86
C LEU A 97 -14.24 10.09 1.33
N ALA A 98 -15.30 9.41 0.91
CA ALA A 98 -16.67 9.74 1.27
C ALA A 98 -16.93 9.76 2.78
N ASN A 99 -16.13 9.02 3.56
CA ASN A 99 -16.19 8.97 5.03
C ASN A 99 -14.89 9.48 5.67
N SER A 100 -14.17 10.39 5.03
CA SER A 100 -12.95 10.97 5.62
C SER A 100 -13.29 12.11 6.57
N GLU A 101 -12.54 12.20 7.67
CA GLU A 101 -12.64 13.29 8.67
C GLU A 101 -11.74 14.49 8.34
N SER A 102 -10.99 14.43 7.24
CA SER A 102 -10.05 15.49 6.85
C SER A 102 -9.92 15.61 5.34
N GLU A 103 -9.57 16.82 4.90
CA GLU A 103 -9.15 17.04 3.51
C GLU A 103 -7.87 16.25 3.20
N SER A 104 -7.81 15.73 1.98
CA SER A 104 -6.70 14.91 1.51
C SER A 104 -5.95 15.61 0.39
N GLU A 105 -4.63 15.69 0.52
CA GLU A 105 -3.80 16.06 -0.61
C GLU A 105 -3.66 14.85 -1.54
N ILE A 106 -4.18 14.97 -2.76
CA ILE A 106 -4.14 13.91 -3.77
C ILE A 106 -3.05 14.27 -4.79
N GLN A 107 -2.02 13.43 -4.87
CA GLN A 107 -0.92 13.57 -5.80
C GLN A 107 -1.00 12.53 -6.91
N SER A 108 -0.94 12.98 -8.19
CA SER A 108 -0.75 12.08 -9.33
C SER A 108 0.67 11.55 -9.32
N ILE A 109 0.81 10.23 -9.49
CA ILE A 109 2.10 9.55 -9.54
C ILE A 109 2.18 8.64 -10.77
N LYS A 110 3.41 8.28 -11.16
CA LYS A 110 3.67 7.21 -12.14
C LYS A 110 4.71 6.26 -11.56
N ARG A 111 4.45 4.95 -11.66
CA ARG A 111 5.39 3.90 -11.28
C ARG A 111 5.63 2.99 -12.49
N GLY A 112 6.84 3.05 -13.06
CA GLY A 112 7.11 2.42 -14.34
C GLY A 112 6.13 2.95 -15.41
N LYS A 113 5.37 2.05 -16.02
CA LYS A 113 4.35 2.37 -17.03
C LYS A 113 2.95 2.64 -16.47
N PHE A 114 2.73 2.46 -15.17
CA PHE A 114 1.40 2.56 -14.56
C PHE A 114 1.16 3.92 -13.93
N TYR A 115 0.00 4.49 -14.20
CA TYR A 115 -0.49 5.72 -13.56
C TYR A 115 -1.12 5.39 -12.23
N GLY A 116 -1.04 6.32 -11.28
CA GLY A 116 -1.56 6.13 -9.94
C GLY A 116 -1.78 7.44 -9.20
N LYS A 117 -2.28 7.30 -7.98
CA LYS A 117 -2.47 8.41 -7.04
C LYS A 117 -1.87 8.02 -5.69
N LYS A 118 -1.33 9.02 -5.00
CA LYS A 118 -0.93 8.95 -3.60
C LYS A 118 -1.77 9.94 -2.82
N TYR A 119 -2.36 9.51 -1.70
CA TYR A 119 -3.17 10.36 -0.84
C TYR A 119 -3.15 9.84 0.60
N SER A 120 -3.50 10.71 1.54
CA SER A 120 -3.67 10.34 2.94
C SER A 120 -4.88 11.09 3.51
N PHE A 121 -5.58 10.46 4.43
CA PHE A 121 -6.72 11.03 5.13
C PHE A 121 -6.84 10.43 6.53
N SER A 122 -7.62 11.09 7.37
CA SER A 122 -7.97 10.55 8.68
C SER A 122 -9.40 10.02 8.65
N ALA A 123 -9.61 8.89 9.29
CA ALA A 123 -10.92 8.28 9.42
C ALA A 123 -11.00 7.49 10.72
N ILE A 124 -12.21 7.25 11.19
CA ILE A 124 -12.47 6.42 12.37
C ILE A 124 -11.94 5.00 12.11
N ASN A 125 -11.10 4.51 13.02
CA ASN A 125 -10.66 3.12 13.03
C ASN A 125 -11.78 2.25 13.60
N PRO A 126 -12.32 1.31 12.82
CA PRO A 126 -13.46 0.49 13.27
C PRO A 126 -13.11 -0.46 14.43
N MET A 127 -11.82 -0.68 14.72
CA MET A 127 -11.39 -1.59 15.80
C MET A 127 -11.41 -0.93 17.18
N ASN A 128 -11.12 0.37 17.27
CA ASN A 128 -11.00 1.08 18.55
C ASN A 128 -11.80 2.39 18.62
N GLY A 129 -12.43 2.82 17.53
CA GLY A 129 -13.20 4.05 17.45
C GLY A 129 -12.37 5.34 17.41
N GLU A 130 -11.06 5.27 17.38
CA GLU A 130 -10.17 6.42 17.32
C GLU A 130 -10.01 6.92 15.87
N VAL A 131 -9.82 8.23 15.72
CA VAL A 131 -9.46 8.81 14.42
C VAL A 131 -7.98 8.52 14.16
N THR A 132 -7.69 7.81 13.07
CA THR A 132 -6.34 7.44 12.69
C THR A 132 -5.99 7.85 11.27
N ASN A 133 -4.71 8.14 11.04
CA ASN A 133 -4.21 8.49 9.72
C ASN A 133 -4.10 7.23 8.84
N ARG A 134 -4.54 7.37 7.59
CA ARG A 134 -4.44 6.36 6.55
C ARG A 134 -3.60 6.88 5.40
N GLY A 135 -2.54 6.19 5.07
CA GLY A 135 -1.71 6.48 3.90
C GLY A 135 -2.04 5.51 2.76
N ASN A 136 -2.19 6.03 1.55
CA ASN A 136 -2.62 5.23 0.41
C ASN A 136 -1.79 5.53 -0.83
N VAL A 137 -1.51 4.48 -1.60
CA VAL A 137 -1.05 4.53 -2.98
C VAL A 137 -1.94 3.60 -3.79
N ILE A 138 -2.51 4.08 -4.89
CA ILE A 138 -3.27 3.24 -5.81
C ILE A 138 -2.67 3.35 -7.20
N LEU A 139 -2.52 2.21 -7.87
CA LEU A 139 -2.06 2.11 -9.26
C LEU A 139 -3.17 1.50 -10.13
N PHE A 140 -3.30 2.02 -11.34
CA PHE A 140 -4.12 1.40 -12.37
C PHE A 140 -3.26 0.46 -13.20
N VAL A 141 -3.49 -0.86 -13.09
CA VAL A 141 -2.62 -1.90 -13.64
C VAL A 141 -3.42 -2.85 -14.52
N ARG A 142 -3.36 -2.67 -15.83
CA ARG A 142 -4.03 -3.59 -16.81
C ARG A 142 -5.50 -3.86 -16.44
N GLY A 143 -6.27 -2.80 -16.25
CA GLY A 143 -7.68 -2.93 -15.86
C GLY A 143 -7.88 -3.46 -14.43
N ARG A 144 -6.97 -3.19 -13.53
CA ARG A 144 -7.07 -3.47 -12.09
C ARG A 144 -6.74 -2.24 -11.26
N ALA A 145 -7.47 -2.09 -10.18
CA ALA A 145 -7.05 -1.26 -9.07
C ALA A 145 -6.09 -2.06 -8.19
N VAL A 146 -4.86 -1.61 -8.04
CA VAL A 146 -3.88 -2.16 -7.09
C VAL A 146 -3.65 -1.11 -6.02
N SER A 147 -4.32 -1.27 -4.89
CA SER A 147 -4.31 -0.32 -3.77
C SER A 147 -3.38 -0.81 -2.66
N PHE A 148 -2.49 0.06 -2.21
CA PHE A 148 -1.63 -0.15 -1.05
C PHE A 148 -2.08 0.80 0.04
N GLN A 149 -2.45 0.25 1.19
CA GLN A 149 -3.01 1.01 2.31
C GLN A 149 -2.21 0.75 3.57
N CYS A 150 -1.98 1.80 4.34
CA CYS A 150 -1.42 1.71 5.68
C CYS A 150 -2.32 2.49 6.63
N ILE A 151 -2.86 1.80 7.64
CA ILE A 151 -3.70 2.37 8.69
C ILE A 151 -2.84 2.44 9.95
N LEU A 152 -2.60 3.63 10.46
CA LEU A 152 -1.85 3.79 11.71
C LEU A 152 -2.71 3.36 12.89
N MET A 153 -2.10 2.64 13.84
CA MET A 153 -2.72 2.24 15.10
C MET A 153 -2.42 3.24 16.24
N ASN A 154 -1.44 4.12 16.02
CA ASN A 154 -1.05 5.19 16.92
C ASN A 154 -0.28 6.28 16.15
N ASP A 155 -0.08 7.44 16.77
CA ASP A 155 0.61 8.60 16.17
C ASP A 155 2.11 8.66 16.50
N SER A 156 2.74 7.52 16.80
CA SER A 156 4.18 7.49 17.07
C SER A 156 5.01 7.75 15.81
N GLN A 157 6.19 8.33 15.99
CA GLN A 157 7.17 8.50 14.91
C GLN A 157 7.51 7.16 14.22
N LYS A 158 7.49 6.06 14.98
CA LYS A 158 7.72 4.72 14.46
C LYS A 158 6.60 4.28 13.51
N ALA A 159 5.33 4.55 13.85
CA ALA A 159 4.18 4.27 12.99
C ALA A 159 4.29 5.00 11.65
N TYR A 160 4.63 6.30 11.66
CA TYR A 160 4.85 7.08 10.45
C TYR A 160 6.05 6.57 9.63
N THR A 161 7.13 6.14 10.28
CA THR A 161 8.30 5.56 9.60
C THR A 161 7.94 4.26 8.90
N GLU A 162 7.22 3.36 9.56
CA GLU A 162 6.75 2.10 8.98
C GLU A 162 5.81 2.34 7.80
N LYS A 163 4.86 3.28 7.90
CA LYS A 163 3.99 3.69 6.80
C LYS A 163 4.78 4.17 5.59
N ASN A 164 5.73 5.07 5.81
CA ASN A 164 6.52 5.63 4.73
C ASN A 164 7.41 4.57 4.07
N THR A 165 8.01 3.68 4.85
CA THR A 165 8.81 2.55 4.36
C THR A 165 7.98 1.63 3.49
N PHE A 166 6.79 1.23 3.92
CA PHE A 166 5.88 0.38 3.17
C PHE A 166 5.49 1.02 1.84
N LEU A 167 4.95 2.25 1.87
CA LEU A 167 4.45 2.93 0.66
C LEU A 167 5.58 3.31 -0.31
N SER A 168 6.80 3.57 0.17
CA SER A 168 7.94 3.85 -0.70
C SER A 168 8.55 2.59 -1.32
N SER A 169 8.31 1.41 -0.73
CA SER A 169 8.82 0.12 -1.22
C SER A 169 8.11 -0.37 -2.49
N ILE A 170 6.98 0.26 -2.86
CA ILE A 170 6.20 -0.11 -4.04
C ILE A 170 7.03 0.09 -5.30
N SER A 171 7.25 -0.99 -6.03
CA SER A 171 8.07 -1.00 -7.24
C SER A 171 7.38 -1.75 -8.38
N VAL A 172 7.69 -1.33 -9.60
CA VAL A 172 7.20 -1.96 -10.83
C VAL A 172 8.41 -2.46 -11.61
N LYS A 173 8.44 -3.75 -11.91
CA LYS A 173 9.41 -4.30 -12.86
C LYS A 173 8.92 -4.02 -14.29
N GLN A 174 9.84 -3.55 -15.11
CA GLN A 174 9.64 -3.41 -16.54
C GLN A 174 9.64 -4.77 -17.23
#